data_364b103c825c22c9855524cf45dbd253
#
_entry.id   364b103c825c22c9855524cf45dbd253
#
_cell.length_a   1.000
_cell.length_b   1.000
_cell.length_c   1.000
_cell.angle_alpha   90.00
_cell.angle_beta   90.00
_cell.angle_gamma   90.00
#
_symmetry.space_group_name_H-M   'P 1'
#
loop_
_entity.id
_entity.type
_entity.pdbx_description
1 polymer ?
#
loop_
_entity_poly.entity_id
_entity_poly.type
_entity_poly.pdbx_seq_one_letter_code
_entity_poly.pdbx_strand_id
1 'polypeptide(L)'
;MPMLDIKNLTLEMQSSDGAIKALDKVNLSVSSGEIRALVGESGSGKSLIVSAICGALPSQWNLTADRMSWNGENLLSMSVQQRREVMRREIAVVFQNPQASLDPSATLGEQLEESIPDEFVEGSWFWQRAQHRKKIAISTVQKVGKKHHK
;
A
#
# COMPACT_ATOMS: atom_id res chain seq x y z
N MET A 1 -3.18 20.34 8.06
CA MET A 1 -3.07 19.90 6.65
C MET A 1 -3.51 18.45 6.59
N PRO A 2 -4.20 18.00 5.53
CA PRO A 2 -4.53 16.61 5.40
C PRO A 2 -3.26 15.75 5.25
N MET A 3 -3.28 14.54 5.79
CA MET A 3 -2.21 13.55 5.64
C MET A 3 -2.18 13.01 4.20
N LEU A 4 -3.35 12.68 3.65
CA LEU A 4 -3.54 12.36 2.24
C LEU A 4 -4.33 13.49 1.58
N ASP A 5 -3.85 14.03 0.46
CA ASP A 5 -4.56 15.06 -0.33
C ASP A 5 -4.48 14.72 -1.81
N ILE A 6 -5.63 14.40 -2.40
CA ILE A 6 -5.79 14.06 -3.81
C ILE A 6 -6.77 15.05 -4.44
N LYS A 7 -6.37 15.65 -5.56
CA LYS A 7 -7.19 16.56 -6.33
C LYS A 7 -7.20 16.21 -7.81
N ASN A 8 -8.40 16.09 -8.36
CA ASN A 8 -8.67 15.78 -9.77
C ASN A 8 -7.96 14.53 -10.28
N LEU A 9 -7.93 13.44 -9.46
CA LEU A 9 -7.37 12.17 -9.85
C LEU A 9 -8.18 11.57 -11.01
N THR A 10 -7.52 11.35 -12.12
CA THR A 10 -8.08 10.73 -13.30
C THR A 10 -7.24 9.49 -13.67
N LEU A 11 -7.91 8.40 -13.99
CA LEU A 11 -7.29 7.15 -14.38
C LEU A 11 -7.90 6.66 -15.68
N GLU A 12 -7.06 6.57 -16.70
CA GLU A 12 -7.46 6.21 -18.06
C GLU A 12 -6.63 5.03 -18.57
N MET A 13 -7.23 4.20 -19.40
CA MET A 13 -6.57 3.13 -20.11
C MET A 13 -6.89 3.24 -21.59
N GLN A 14 -5.88 3.12 -22.45
CA GLN A 14 -6.07 3.03 -23.90
C GLN A 14 -6.55 1.62 -24.25
N SER A 15 -7.64 1.54 -24.98
CA SER A 15 -8.21 0.31 -25.53
C SER A 15 -8.33 0.41 -27.05
N SER A 16 -8.47 -0.72 -27.73
CA SER A 16 -8.78 -0.78 -29.17
C SER A 16 -10.02 0.04 -29.56
N ASP A 17 -10.98 0.13 -28.66
CA ASP A 17 -12.27 0.79 -28.86
C ASP A 17 -12.31 2.24 -28.33
N GLY A 18 -11.15 2.78 -27.95
CA GLY A 18 -10.99 4.13 -27.41
C GLY A 18 -10.47 4.17 -25.99
N ALA A 19 -10.36 5.36 -25.40
CA ALA A 19 -9.92 5.55 -24.03
C ALA A 19 -11.04 5.19 -23.03
N ILE A 20 -10.73 4.28 -22.10
CA ILE A 20 -11.62 3.93 -20.99
C ILE A 20 -11.18 4.73 -19.76
N LYS A 21 -12.09 5.58 -19.27
CA LYS A 21 -11.87 6.36 -18.07
C LYS A 21 -12.49 5.65 -16.88
N ALA A 22 -11.65 5.12 -15.96
CA ALA A 22 -12.10 4.41 -14.78
C ALA A 22 -12.27 5.31 -13.56
N LEU A 23 -11.51 6.40 -13.48
CA LEU A 23 -11.66 7.48 -12.50
C LEU A 23 -11.67 8.81 -13.24
N ASP A 24 -12.56 9.70 -12.88
CA ASP A 24 -12.67 11.03 -13.48
C ASP A 24 -12.71 12.12 -12.42
N LYS A 25 -11.61 12.87 -12.30
CA LYS A 25 -11.45 14.03 -11.43
C LYS A 25 -11.85 13.77 -9.97
N VAL A 26 -11.46 12.61 -9.43
CA VAL A 26 -11.76 12.23 -8.05
C VAL A 26 -10.98 13.12 -7.08
N ASN A 27 -11.66 13.61 -6.07
CA ASN A 27 -11.07 14.36 -4.97
C ASN A 27 -11.23 13.58 -3.67
N LEU A 28 -10.14 13.42 -2.92
CA LEU A 28 -10.10 12.71 -1.66
C LEU A 28 -9.09 13.34 -0.73
N SER A 29 -9.50 13.64 0.49
CA SER A 29 -8.59 14.06 1.54
C SER A 29 -8.83 13.28 2.82
N VAL A 30 -7.76 12.96 3.55
CA VAL A 30 -7.84 12.26 4.83
C VAL A 30 -6.87 12.94 5.79
N SER A 31 -7.36 13.32 6.96
CA SER A 31 -6.58 13.95 8.02
C SER A 31 -6.07 12.90 9.03
N SER A 32 -5.06 13.26 9.82
CA SER A 32 -4.58 12.40 10.90
C SER A 32 -5.71 12.10 11.90
N GLY A 33 -5.87 10.82 12.28
CA GLY A 33 -6.93 10.35 13.16
C GLY A 33 -8.32 10.26 12.52
N GLU A 34 -8.45 10.57 11.23
CA GLU A 34 -9.72 10.49 10.50
C GLU A 34 -9.97 9.08 9.95
N ILE A 35 -11.24 8.64 10.04
CA ILE A 35 -11.74 7.45 9.32
C ILE A 35 -12.57 7.93 8.14
N ARG A 36 -12.14 7.61 6.93
CA ARG A 36 -12.83 7.97 5.69
C ARG A 36 -13.33 6.71 4.98
N ALA A 37 -14.65 6.60 4.79
CA ALA A 37 -15.26 5.52 4.04
C ALA A 37 -15.47 5.92 2.57
N LEU A 38 -15.11 5.01 1.65
CA LEU A 38 -15.46 5.08 0.24
C LEU A 38 -16.62 4.12 -0.03
N VAL A 39 -17.79 4.68 -0.37
CA VAL A 39 -19.00 3.92 -0.62
C VAL A 39 -19.35 4.02 -2.10
N GLY A 40 -19.88 2.93 -2.66
CA GLY A 40 -20.29 2.86 -4.06
C GLY A 40 -20.48 1.41 -4.52
N GLU A 41 -21.09 1.22 -5.68
CA GLU A 41 -21.34 -0.08 -6.26
C GLU A 41 -20.05 -0.84 -6.61
N SER A 42 -20.18 -2.16 -6.86
CA SER A 42 -19.05 -2.95 -7.38
C SER A 42 -18.61 -2.37 -8.73
N GLY A 43 -17.30 -2.26 -8.95
CA GLY A 43 -16.76 -1.67 -10.18
C GLY A 43 -16.69 -0.13 -10.20
N SER A 44 -17.13 0.58 -9.17
CA SER A 44 -17.10 2.05 -9.13
C SER A 44 -15.70 2.67 -8.94
N GLY A 45 -14.64 1.89 -9.01
CA GLY A 45 -13.25 2.41 -8.95
C GLY A 45 -12.65 2.53 -7.55
N LYS A 46 -13.34 2.14 -6.47
CA LYS A 46 -12.82 2.26 -5.08
C LYS A 46 -11.44 1.61 -4.90
N SER A 47 -11.28 0.39 -5.37
CA SER A 47 -10.00 -0.34 -5.30
C SER A 47 -8.92 0.29 -6.19
N LEU A 48 -9.31 0.90 -7.32
CA LEU A 48 -8.37 1.61 -8.19
C LEU A 48 -7.81 2.87 -7.52
N ILE A 49 -8.60 3.56 -6.69
CA ILE A 49 -8.10 4.69 -5.89
C ILE A 49 -7.00 4.21 -4.94
N VAL A 50 -7.23 3.10 -4.22
CA VAL A 50 -6.22 2.51 -3.32
C VAL A 50 -4.98 2.09 -4.10
N SER A 51 -5.15 1.40 -5.23
CA SER A 51 -4.02 1.01 -6.10
C SER A 51 -3.24 2.21 -6.63
N ALA A 52 -3.94 3.31 -6.95
CA ALA A 52 -3.31 4.57 -7.37
C ALA A 52 -2.48 5.16 -6.23
N ILE A 53 -2.99 5.20 -5.00
CA ILE A 53 -2.26 5.68 -3.81
C ILE A 53 -1.01 4.84 -3.59
N CYS A 54 -1.13 3.51 -3.62
CA CYS A 54 -0.03 2.58 -3.38
C CYS A 54 1.00 2.51 -4.53
N GLY A 55 0.71 3.10 -5.70
CA GLY A 55 1.57 2.94 -6.88
C GLY A 55 1.54 1.53 -7.46
N ALA A 56 0.49 0.77 -7.21
CA ALA A 56 0.30 -0.61 -7.63
C ALA A 56 -0.63 -0.75 -8.85
N LEU A 57 -0.67 0.28 -9.68
CA LEU A 57 -1.43 0.23 -10.92
C LEU A 57 -0.66 -0.55 -12.00
N PRO A 58 -1.33 -1.42 -12.77
CA PRO A 58 -0.77 -2.00 -13.99
C PRO A 58 -0.32 -0.92 -14.98
N SER A 59 0.71 -1.23 -15.79
CA SER A 59 1.37 -0.26 -16.68
C SER A 59 0.46 0.31 -17.79
N GLN A 60 -0.64 -0.37 -18.11
CA GLN A 60 -1.61 0.11 -19.10
C GLN A 60 -2.44 1.30 -18.62
N TRP A 61 -2.43 1.61 -17.33
CA TRP A 61 -3.16 2.72 -16.77
C TRP A 61 -2.33 4.00 -16.79
N ASN A 62 -2.89 5.06 -17.34
CA ASN A 62 -2.36 6.41 -17.27
C ASN A 62 -3.04 7.16 -16.11
N LEU A 63 -2.24 7.57 -15.13
CA LEU A 63 -2.67 8.31 -13.95
C LEU A 63 -2.29 9.77 -14.11
N THR A 64 -3.27 10.67 -13.98
CA THR A 64 -3.07 12.12 -13.90
C THR A 64 -3.81 12.68 -12.68
N ALA A 65 -3.26 13.71 -12.07
CA ALA A 65 -3.91 14.46 -10.99
C ALA A 65 -3.28 15.84 -10.87
N ASP A 66 -4.06 16.84 -10.42
CA ASP A 66 -3.53 18.16 -10.08
C ASP A 66 -2.66 18.10 -8.83
N ARG A 67 -3.02 17.23 -7.90
CA ARG A 67 -2.30 16.98 -6.66
C ARG A 67 -2.54 15.56 -6.21
N MET A 68 -1.47 14.92 -5.72
CA MET A 68 -1.52 13.67 -5.02
C MET A 68 -0.35 13.64 -4.03
N SER A 69 -0.64 13.93 -2.76
CA SER A 69 0.39 14.08 -1.74
C SER A 69 0.10 13.26 -0.49
N TRP A 70 1.17 12.80 0.15
CA TRP A 70 1.19 12.14 1.45
C TRP A 70 2.07 12.94 2.41
N ASN A 71 1.52 13.36 3.53
CA ASN A 71 2.21 14.23 4.50
C ASN A 71 2.90 15.46 3.87
N GLY A 72 2.31 16.01 2.81
CA GLY A 72 2.85 17.15 2.05
C GLY A 72 3.85 16.76 0.96
N GLU A 73 4.33 15.53 0.90
CA GLU A 73 5.21 15.05 -0.16
C GLU A 73 4.43 14.64 -1.41
N ASN A 74 4.88 15.09 -2.57
CA ASN A 74 4.18 14.85 -3.85
C ASN A 74 4.47 13.45 -4.37
N LEU A 75 3.47 12.56 -4.29
CA LEU A 75 3.56 11.17 -4.76
C LEU A 75 3.73 11.05 -6.29
N LEU A 76 3.32 12.05 -7.08
CA LEU A 76 3.42 11.99 -8.54
C LEU A 76 4.86 12.17 -9.03
N SER A 77 5.69 12.90 -8.28
CA SER A 77 7.08 13.18 -8.62
C SER A 77 8.07 12.17 -8.06
N MET A 78 7.61 11.26 -7.20
CA MET A 78 8.47 10.24 -6.60
C MET A 78 8.90 9.18 -7.61
N SER A 79 10.15 8.77 -7.54
CA SER A 79 10.59 7.54 -8.18
C SER A 79 9.89 6.32 -7.58
N VAL A 80 9.90 5.20 -8.32
CA VAL A 80 9.29 3.94 -7.83
C VAL A 80 9.89 3.51 -6.49
N GLN A 81 11.19 3.70 -6.31
CA GLN A 81 11.88 3.35 -5.05
C GLN A 81 11.46 4.26 -3.89
N GLN A 82 11.41 5.56 -4.09
CA GLN A 82 10.95 6.52 -3.07
C GLN A 82 9.52 6.23 -2.66
N ARG A 83 8.65 5.97 -3.63
CA ARG A 83 7.24 5.65 -3.35
C ARG A 83 7.08 4.33 -2.58
N ARG A 84 7.84 3.30 -2.94
CA ARG A 84 7.87 2.03 -2.18
C ARG A 84 8.32 2.24 -0.74
N GLU A 85 9.28 3.12 -0.50
CA GLU A 85 9.77 3.40 0.84
C GLU A 85 8.71 4.09 1.71
N VAL A 86 8.00 5.09 1.17
CA VAL A 86 6.86 5.73 1.84
C VAL A 86 5.77 4.71 2.15
N MET A 87 5.40 3.87 1.16
CA MET A 87 4.40 2.82 1.36
C MET A 87 4.80 1.86 2.47
N ARG A 88 6.05 1.40 2.47
CA ARG A 88 6.56 0.45 3.45
C ARG A 88 6.55 0.97 4.89
N ARG A 89 6.83 2.26 5.08
CA ARG A 89 6.97 2.88 6.41
C ARG A 89 5.67 3.43 6.96
N GLU A 90 4.83 4.00 6.11
CA GLU A 90 3.76 4.87 6.55
C GLU A 90 2.36 4.36 6.21
N ILE A 91 2.22 3.42 5.27
CA ILE A 91 0.92 2.95 4.79
C ILE A 91 0.83 1.44 4.90
N ALA A 92 -0.18 0.96 5.62
CA ALA A 92 -0.54 -0.45 5.63
C ALA A 92 -1.82 -0.68 4.81
N VAL A 93 -1.82 -1.71 3.96
CA VAL A 93 -2.98 -2.08 3.15
C VAL A 93 -3.49 -3.44 3.59
N VAL A 94 -4.80 -3.51 3.86
CA VAL A 94 -5.49 -4.77 4.13
C VAL A 94 -6.36 -5.09 2.92
N PHE A 95 -6.03 -6.16 2.21
CA PHE A 95 -6.79 -6.59 1.03
C PHE A 95 -8.04 -7.39 1.41
N GLN A 96 -9.05 -7.35 0.55
CA GLN A 96 -10.30 -8.08 0.74
C GLN A 96 -10.10 -9.60 0.77
N ASN A 97 -9.13 -10.12 0.01
CA ASN A 97 -8.72 -11.51 0.03
C ASN A 97 -7.22 -11.60 0.38
N PRO A 98 -6.87 -11.62 1.67
CA PRO A 98 -5.47 -11.62 2.09
C PRO A 98 -4.71 -12.88 1.64
N GLN A 99 -5.37 -14.00 1.46
CA GLN A 99 -4.72 -15.24 0.99
C GLN A 99 -4.21 -15.11 -0.45
N ALA A 100 -4.96 -14.41 -1.32
CA ALA A 100 -4.55 -14.16 -2.69
C ALA A 100 -3.38 -13.15 -2.81
N SER A 101 -3.06 -12.46 -1.73
CA SER A 101 -1.96 -11.48 -1.67
C SER A 101 -0.64 -12.11 -1.22
N LEU A 102 -0.67 -13.37 -0.79
CA LEU A 102 0.52 -14.11 -0.40
C LEU A 102 1.15 -14.78 -1.63
N ASP A 103 2.47 -14.83 -1.65
CA ASP A 103 3.22 -15.57 -2.67
C ASP A 103 3.13 -17.08 -2.37
N PRO A 104 2.53 -17.88 -3.26
CA PRO A 104 2.40 -19.32 -3.05
C PRO A 104 3.74 -20.07 -3.15
N SER A 105 4.79 -19.44 -3.70
CA SER A 105 6.13 -20.03 -3.82
C SER A 105 7.01 -19.83 -2.59
N ALA A 106 6.61 -18.94 -1.67
CA ALA A 106 7.35 -18.62 -0.45
C ALA A 106 6.56 -19.04 0.79
N THR A 107 7.26 -19.47 1.85
CA THR A 107 6.62 -19.78 3.13
C THR A 107 6.08 -18.49 3.80
N LEU A 108 5.07 -18.63 4.64
CA LEU A 108 4.55 -17.49 5.44
C LEU A 108 5.64 -16.86 6.31
N GLY A 109 6.57 -17.70 6.82
CA GLY A 109 7.70 -17.24 7.63
C GLY A 109 8.61 -16.30 6.84
N GLU A 110 8.99 -16.68 5.64
CA GLU A 110 9.83 -15.87 4.74
C GLU A 110 9.15 -14.55 4.41
N GLN A 111 7.88 -14.56 4.01
CA GLN A 111 7.14 -13.34 3.68
C GLN A 111 7.00 -12.39 4.88
N LEU A 112 6.81 -12.93 6.09
CA LEU A 112 6.78 -12.13 7.32
C LEU A 112 8.16 -11.54 7.63
N GLU A 113 9.22 -12.31 7.46
CA GLU A 113 10.60 -11.84 7.67
C GLU A 113 10.98 -10.73 6.68
N GLU A 114 10.59 -10.85 5.41
CA GLU A 114 10.81 -9.83 4.38
C GLU A 114 10.03 -8.53 4.63
N SER A 115 8.86 -8.63 5.26
CA SER A 115 8.04 -7.46 5.59
C SER A 115 8.64 -6.58 6.70
N ILE A 116 9.62 -7.11 7.47
CA ILE A 116 10.25 -6.37 8.57
C ILE A 116 11.28 -5.38 8.01
N PRO A 117 11.11 -4.05 8.23
CA PRO A 117 12.06 -3.05 7.82
C PRO A 117 13.45 -3.26 8.45
N ASP A 118 14.51 -2.95 7.68
CA ASP A 118 15.89 -3.13 8.12
C ASP A 118 16.27 -2.33 9.38
N GLU A 119 15.61 -1.22 9.59
CA GLU A 119 15.80 -0.36 10.77
C GLU A 119 15.40 -1.01 12.10
N PHE A 120 14.51 -2.02 12.06
CA PHE A 120 14.12 -2.79 13.25
C PHE A 120 14.98 -4.04 13.46
N VAL A 121 15.96 -4.28 12.57
CA VAL A 121 16.77 -5.49 12.58
C VAL A 121 18.15 -5.19 13.12
N GLU A 122 18.45 -5.69 14.33
CA GLU A 122 19.74 -5.60 14.97
C GLU A 122 20.70 -6.70 14.51
N GLY A 123 21.99 -6.39 14.55
CA GLY A 123 23.08 -7.32 14.24
C GLY A 123 24.05 -6.77 13.20
N SER A 124 25.33 -7.06 13.40
CA SER A 124 26.44 -6.62 12.53
C SER A 124 26.67 -7.57 11.36
N TRP A 125 26.27 -8.84 11.51
CA TRP A 125 26.49 -9.89 10.54
C TRP A 125 25.19 -10.41 9.94
N PHE A 126 25.23 -10.90 8.72
CA PHE A 126 24.07 -11.38 7.98
C PHE A 126 23.22 -12.40 8.77
N TRP A 127 23.84 -13.41 9.39
CA TRP A 127 23.11 -14.43 10.16
C TRP A 127 22.49 -13.90 11.47
N GLN A 128 23.11 -12.90 12.11
CA GLN A 128 22.54 -12.24 13.29
C GLN A 128 21.27 -11.50 12.90
N ARG A 129 21.31 -10.76 11.79
CA ARG A 129 20.17 -10.05 11.24
C ARG A 129 19.04 -11.01 10.85
N ALA A 130 19.37 -12.12 10.18
CA ALA A 130 18.38 -13.16 9.85
C ALA A 130 17.72 -13.76 11.09
N GLN A 131 18.49 -14.09 12.12
CA GLN A 131 17.93 -14.59 13.38
C GLN A 131 17.05 -13.56 14.09
N HIS A 132 17.43 -12.27 14.06
CA HIS A 132 16.65 -11.20 14.66
C HIS A 132 15.33 -10.99 13.93
N ARG A 133 15.31 -10.98 12.58
CA ARG A 133 14.08 -10.96 11.77
C ARG A 133 13.13 -12.09 12.17
N LYS A 134 13.64 -13.31 12.24
CA LYS A 134 12.85 -14.47 12.64
C LYS A 134 12.24 -14.32 14.03
N LYS A 135 12.99 -13.80 14.99
CA LYS A 135 12.47 -13.50 16.35
C LYS A 135 11.34 -12.48 16.32
N ILE A 136 11.49 -11.39 15.56
CA ILE A 136 10.46 -10.35 15.42
C ILE A 136 9.19 -10.95 14.80
N ALA A 137 9.32 -11.71 13.69
CA ALA A 137 8.21 -12.35 13.03
C ALA A 137 7.42 -13.26 13.98
N ILE A 138 8.11 -14.17 14.69
CA ILE A 138 7.50 -15.10 15.66
C ILE A 138 6.79 -14.31 16.78
N SER A 139 7.45 -13.32 17.37
CA SER A 139 6.87 -12.52 18.46
C SER A 139 5.61 -11.76 18.03
N THR A 140 5.58 -11.27 16.79
CA THR A 140 4.44 -10.56 16.23
C THR A 140 3.25 -11.49 16.06
N VAL A 141 3.44 -12.66 15.47
CA VAL A 141 2.39 -13.67 15.29
C VAL A 141 1.84 -14.13 16.64
N GLN A 142 2.71 -14.38 17.64
CA GLN A 142 2.29 -14.77 18.98
C GLN A 142 1.46 -13.69 19.69
N LYS A 143 1.78 -12.41 19.51
CA LYS A 143 1.00 -11.29 20.07
C LYS A 143 -0.40 -11.23 19.46
N VAL A 144 -0.52 -11.44 18.15
CA VAL A 144 -1.81 -11.44 17.45
C VAL A 144 -2.64 -12.65 17.88
N GLY A 145 -2.05 -13.85 17.92
CA GLY A 145 -2.74 -15.09 18.32
C GLY A 145 -3.29 -15.06 19.75
N LYS A 146 -2.58 -14.44 20.69
CA LYS A 146 -3.06 -14.32 22.10
C LYS A 146 -4.28 -13.41 22.28
N LYS A 147 -4.56 -12.50 21.35
CA LYS A 147 -5.74 -11.61 21.43
C LYS A 147 -7.06 -12.30 21.02
N HIS A 148 -7.01 -13.45 20.40
CA HIS A 148 -8.20 -14.17 19.94
C HIS A 148 -8.69 -15.27 20.90
N HIS A 149 -8.04 -15.44 22.07
CA HIS A 149 -8.41 -16.42 23.09
C HIS A 149 -8.99 -15.79 24.37
N LYS A 150 -9.65 -14.61 24.26
CA LYS A 150 -10.45 -14.04 25.36
C LYS A 150 -11.88 -13.80 24.93
#